data_cbf5a5514e6e2011465e99765b5cd2f3
#
_entry.id   cbf5a5514e6e2011465e99765b5cd2f3
#
_cell.length_a   1.000
_cell.length_b   1.000
_cell.length_c   1.000
_cell.angle_alpha   90.00
_cell.angle_beta   90.00
_cell.angle_gamma   90.00
#
_symmetry.space_group_name_H-M   'P 1'
#
loop_
_entity.id
_entity.type
_entity.pdbx_description
1 polymer ?
#
loop_
_entity_poly.entity_id
_entity_poly.type
_entity_poly.pdbx_seq_one_letter_code
_entity_poly.pdbx_strand_id
1 'polypeptide(L)' 'MNLKPLVNDKALWKDFLQEVDERISFCHKQLEQSSDTVTFYRLQGEISALRKLKLLREKVNHGG' A
#
# COMPACT_ATOMS: atom_id res chain seq x y z
N MET A 1 10.68 -5.14 -15.17
CA MET A 1 10.72 -6.01 -13.99
C MET A 1 9.51 -6.93 -14.00
N ASN A 2 9.74 -8.21 -13.79
CA ASN A 2 8.62 -9.17 -13.74
C ASN A 2 8.15 -9.35 -12.29
N LEU A 3 6.95 -8.88 -12.00
CA LEU A 3 6.38 -8.95 -10.64
C LEU A 3 5.52 -10.19 -10.41
N LYS A 4 5.31 -11.03 -11.44
CA LYS A 4 4.48 -12.22 -11.28
C LYS A 4 4.98 -13.17 -10.17
N PRO A 5 6.28 -13.43 -10.01
CA PRO A 5 6.73 -14.29 -8.91
C PRO A 5 6.36 -13.74 -7.54
N LEU A 6 6.44 -12.42 -7.34
CA LEU A 6 6.05 -11.80 -6.07
C LEU A 6 4.57 -11.96 -5.80
N VAL A 7 3.71 -11.61 -6.76
CA VAL A 7 2.27 -11.55 -6.52
C VAL A 7 1.63 -12.94 -6.50
N ASN A 8 2.28 -13.94 -7.09
CA ASN A 8 1.77 -15.31 -7.16
C ASN A 8 2.40 -16.25 -6.13
N ASP A 9 3.42 -15.80 -5.40
CA ASP A 9 3.94 -16.51 -4.23
C ASP A 9 3.07 -16.14 -3.04
N LYS A 10 2.32 -17.11 -2.53
CA LYS A 10 1.34 -16.86 -1.47
C LYS A 10 1.99 -16.30 -0.20
N ALA A 11 3.13 -16.81 0.19
CA ALA A 11 3.80 -16.38 1.41
C ALA A 11 4.36 -14.96 1.25
N LEU A 12 5.06 -14.70 0.14
CA LEU A 12 5.61 -13.38 -0.13
C LEU A 12 4.52 -12.33 -0.30
N TRP A 13 3.44 -12.69 -1.00
CA TRP A 13 2.33 -11.77 -1.19
C TRP A 13 1.64 -11.42 0.12
N LYS A 14 1.44 -12.42 0.98
CA LYS A 14 0.85 -12.20 2.31
C LYS A 14 1.72 -11.27 3.14
N ASP A 15 3.03 -11.52 3.17
CA ASP A 15 3.97 -10.67 3.91
C ASP A 15 3.96 -9.24 3.36
N PHE A 16 3.93 -9.09 2.05
CA PHE A 16 3.87 -7.79 1.40
C PHE A 16 2.58 -7.04 1.80
N LEU A 17 1.43 -7.72 1.77
CA LEU A 17 0.17 -7.10 2.18
C LEU A 17 0.20 -6.68 3.64
N GLN A 18 0.79 -7.49 4.50
CA GLN A 18 0.91 -7.16 5.92
C GLN A 18 1.73 -5.88 6.12
N GLU A 19 2.86 -5.77 5.42
CA GLU A 19 3.69 -4.56 5.47
C GLU A 19 2.93 -3.33 4.99
N VAL A 20 2.19 -3.47 3.90
CA VAL A 20 1.37 -2.38 3.37
C VAL A 20 0.30 -1.97 4.38
N ASP A 21 -0.39 -2.92 4.99
CA ASP A 21 -1.42 -2.64 5.98
C ASP A 21 -0.85 -1.95 7.22
N GLU A 22 0.32 -2.37 7.68
CA GLU A 22 1.00 -1.74 8.81
C GLU A 22 1.35 -0.28 8.49
N ARG A 23 1.81 -0.02 7.28
CA ARG A 23 2.14 1.33 6.85
C ARG A 23 0.90 2.21 6.75
N ILE A 24 -0.21 1.66 6.24
CA ILE A 24 -1.48 2.37 6.18
C ILE A 24 -1.95 2.73 7.59
N SER A 25 -1.88 1.80 8.53
CA SER A 25 -2.25 2.05 9.93
C SER A 25 -1.40 3.15 10.55
N PHE A 26 -0.10 3.15 10.28
CA PHE A 26 0.81 4.19 10.74
C PHE A 26 0.42 5.56 10.17
N CYS A 27 0.10 5.62 8.88
CA CYS A 27 -0.34 6.86 8.25
C CYS A 27 -1.64 7.38 8.87
N HIS A 28 -2.59 6.48 9.17
CA HIS A 28 -3.83 6.88 9.84
C HIS A 28 -3.58 7.49 11.22
N LYS A 29 -2.67 6.90 11.98
CA LYS A 29 -2.30 7.45 13.29
C LYS A 29 -1.71 8.86 13.15
N GLN A 30 -0.86 9.04 12.15
CA GLN A 30 -0.28 10.35 11.90
C GLN A 30 -1.33 11.37 11.47
N LEU A 31 -2.33 10.95 10.68
CA LEU A 31 -3.44 11.82 10.31
C LEU A 31 -4.20 12.31 11.54
N GLU A 32 -4.47 11.41 12.49
CA GLU A 32 -5.19 11.77 13.72
C GLU A 32 -4.44 12.81 14.55
N GLN A 33 -3.12 12.80 14.48
CA GLN A 33 -2.25 13.70 15.23
C GLN A 33 -1.88 14.96 14.46
N SER A 34 -2.19 15.02 13.17
CA SER A 34 -1.78 16.12 12.31
C SER A 34 -2.73 17.30 12.46
N SER A 35 -2.16 18.48 12.66
CA SER A 35 -2.88 19.74 12.64
C SER A 35 -2.54 20.59 11.42
N ASP A 36 -1.65 20.09 10.56
CA ASP A 36 -1.15 20.79 9.40
C ASP A 36 -1.79 20.25 8.12
N THR A 37 -2.38 21.15 7.34
CA THR A 37 -3.09 20.81 6.11
C THR A 37 -2.18 20.15 5.08
N VAL A 38 -0.96 20.63 4.93
CA VAL A 38 0.00 20.08 3.97
C VAL A 38 0.35 18.63 4.32
N THR A 39 0.64 18.38 5.60
CA THR A 39 0.92 17.04 6.09
C THR A 39 -0.29 16.13 5.92
N PHE A 40 -1.48 16.63 6.18
CA PHE A 40 -2.72 15.88 6.03
C PHE A 40 -2.89 15.40 4.58
N TYR A 41 -2.76 16.28 3.59
CA TYR A 41 -2.90 15.91 2.18
C TYR A 41 -1.81 14.95 1.72
N ARG A 42 -0.58 15.14 2.20
CA ARG A 42 0.52 14.24 1.87
C ARG A 42 0.24 12.83 2.39
N LEU A 43 -0.25 12.70 3.62
CA LEU A 43 -0.56 11.41 4.21
C LEU A 43 -1.74 10.73 3.50
N GLN A 44 -2.74 11.50 3.10
CA GLN A 44 -3.86 10.95 2.31
C GLN A 44 -3.37 10.41 0.97
N GLY A 45 -2.45 11.12 0.31
CA GLY A 45 -1.83 10.65 -0.93
C GLY A 45 -1.05 9.37 -0.73
N GLU A 46 -0.31 9.26 0.37
CA GLU A 46 0.45 8.06 0.70
C GLU A 46 -0.48 6.86 0.93
N ILE A 47 -1.57 7.06 1.69
CA ILE A 47 -2.55 6.00 1.93
C ILE A 47 -3.19 5.55 0.61
N SER A 48 -3.54 6.48 -0.26
CA SER A 48 -4.10 6.15 -1.56
C SER A 48 -3.14 5.31 -2.40
N ALA A 49 -1.86 5.70 -2.43
CA ALA A 49 -0.83 4.94 -3.15
C ALA A 49 -0.65 3.53 -2.57
N LEU A 50 -0.64 3.42 -1.24
CA LEU A 50 -0.50 2.13 -0.56
C LEU A 50 -1.68 1.21 -0.86
N ARG A 51 -2.90 1.75 -0.89
CA ARG A 51 -4.09 0.98 -1.25
C ARG A 51 -4.01 0.44 -2.68
N LYS A 52 -3.46 1.23 -3.59
CA LYS A 52 -3.24 0.78 -4.97
C LYS A 52 -2.25 -0.38 -5.04
N LEU A 53 -1.25 -0.38 -4.17
CA LEU A 53 -0.31 -1.50 -4.09
C LEU A 53 -1.00 -2.81 -3.70
N LYS A 54 -2.06 -2.77 -2.90
CA LYS A 54 -2.82 -3.96 -2.54
C LYS A 54 -3.52 -4.59 -3.75
N LEU A 55 -3.72 -3.82 -4.82
CA LEU A 55 -4.32 -4.30 -6.06
C LEU A 55 -3.27 -4.76 -7.07
N LEU A 56 -1.99 -4.74 -6.69
CA LEU A 56 -0.88 -5.06 -7.58
C LEU A 56 -1.02 -6.45 -8.21
N ARG A 57 -1.46 -7.44 -7.43
CA ARG A 57 -1.63 -8.80 -7.90
C ARG A 57 -2.60 -8.87 -9.09
N GLU A 58 -3.76 -8.23 -8.95
CA GLU A 58 -4.74 -8.18 -10.03
C GLU A 58 -4.19 -7.45 -11.24
N LYS A 59 -3.53 -6.31 -11.00
CA LYS A 59 -2.97 -5.49 -12.06
C LYS A 59 -1.90 -6.22 -12.85
N VAL A 60 -1.00 -6.91 -12.15
CA VAL A 60 0.09 -7.67 -12.79
C VAL A 60 -0.46 -8.84 -13.59
N ASN A 61 -1.44 -9.58 -13.04
CA ASN A 61 -2.03 -10.73 -13.70
C ASN A 61 -2.95 -10.34 -14.85
N HIS A 62 -3.61 -9.18 -14.77
CA HIS A 62 -4.46 -8.67 -15.85
C HIS A 62 -3.66 -8.09 -17.02
N GLY A 63 -2.59 -7.39 -16.70
CA GLY A 63 -1.77 -6.72 -17.69
C GLY A 63 -0.86 -7.66 -18.49
N GLY A 64 -0.82 -8.90 -18.07
CA GLY A 64 0.04 -9.90 -18.68
C GLY A 64 -0.50 -10.54 -19.87
#